data_736e879b88f3eb54e7829c0b021bb5a6
#
_entry.id   736e879b88f3eb54e7829c0b021bb5a6
#
_cell.length_a   1.000
_cell.length_b   1.000
_cell.length_c   1.000
_cell.angle_alpha   90.00
_cell.angle_beta   90.00
_cell.angle_gamma   90.00
#
_symmetry.space_group_name_H-M   'P 1'
#
loop_
_entity.id
_entity.type
_entity.pdbx_description
1 polymer ?
#
loop_
_entity_poly.entity_id
_entity_poly.type
_entity_poly.pdbx_seq_one_letter_code
_entity_poly.pdbx_strand_id
1 'polypeptide(L)'
;MQFKLARAGVKTFAGVIMSAAVLGGMSANAFAERLIKVATEPTFPPFEFVNTQTGEVSGFEMDLVRAVGKELGAKIEFQVLSFDAIIPAMLSGTVEMGAAGFSITEERKKRVLYSDTFYTSGLSLVTTK
;
A
#
# COMPACT_ATOMS: atom_id res chain seq x y z
N MET A 1 -1.78 -81.70 39.48
CA MET A 1 -0.55 -82.50 39.28
C MET A 1 0.36 -81.70 38.39
N GLN A 2 1.54 -81.38 38.94
CA GLN A 2 2.75 -80.87 38.29
C GLN A 2 2.62 -79.52 37.53
N PHE A 3 3.10 -78.39 38.09
CA PHE A 3 4.47 -77.90 38.26
C PHE A 3 5.26 -77.76 36.98
N LYS A 4 5.61 -76.54 36.57
CA LYS A 4 6.95 -75.97 36.46
C LYS A 4 6.82 -74.60 35.81
N LEU A 5 7.06 -73.53 36.49
CA LEU A 5 8.29 -72.81 36.81
C LEU A 5 9.24 -72.53 35.68
N ALA A 6 9.41 -71.27 35.51
CA ALA A 6 10.66 -70.49 35.36
C ALA A 6 11.09 -70.20 33.93
N ARG A 7 11.42 -69.04 33.61
CA ARG A 7 12.54 -68.13 33.89
C ARG A 7 12.40 -66.89 32.99
N ALA A 8 12.24 -65.72 33.50
CA ALA A 8 13.24 -64.68 33.70
C ALA A 8 14.29 -64.57 32.58
N GLY A 9 14.24 -63.51 31.84
CA GLY A 9 15.24 -63.05 30.87
C GLY A 9 14.97 -61.56 30.65
N VAL A 10 15.43 -60.76 31.52
CA VAL A 10 16.47 -59.72 31.43
C VAL A 10 16.39 -58.84 30.16
N LYS A 11 15.81 -57.71 30.33
CA LYS A 11 16.31 -56.36 30.07
C LYS A 11 17.21 -56.15 28.85
N THR A 12 16.74 -55.39 27.94
CA THR A 12 17.61 -54.42 27.27
C THR A 12 16.85 -53.10 27.13
N PHE A 13 17.30 -52.15 27.88
CA PHE A 13 16.94 -50.73 27.77
C PHE A 13 17.65 -50.23 26.50
N ALA A 14 16.92 -50.05 25.44
CA ALA A 14 17.38 -49.26 24.30
C ALA A 14 16.84 -47.86 24.47
N GLY A 15 17.70 -46.95 24.89
CA GLY A 15 17.41 -45.54 25.00
C GLY A 15 17.06 -44.96 23.64
N VAL A 16 15.83 -44.52 23.49
CA VAL A 16 15.43 -43.67 22.37
C VAL A 16 15.90 -42.27 22.70
N ILE A 17 17.00 -41.87 22.08
CA ILE A 17 17.43 -40.48 22.05
C ILE A 17 16.47 -39.77 21.13
N MET A 18 15.51 -39.08 21.72
CA MET A 18 14.60 -38.20 21.05
C MET A 18 15.37 -36.92 20.69
N SER A 19 15.95 -36.90 19.49
CA SER A 19 16.50 -35.68 18.90
C SER A 19 15.35 -34.70 18.63
N ALA A 20 15.15 -33.79 19.54
CA ALA A 20 14.29 -32.63 19.30
C ALA A 20 14.97 -31.75 18.23
N ALA A 21 14.62 -31.96 16.96
CA ALA A 21 14.88 -30.99 15.90
C ALA A 21 14.11 -29.75 16.20
N VAL A 22 14.74 -28.75 16.82
CA VAL A 22 14.24 -27.39 16.89
C VAL A 22 14.28 -26.85 15.47
N LEU A 23 13.19 -27.05 14.75
CA LEU A 23 12.88 -26.29 13.54
C LEU A 23 12.61 -24.87 14.00
N GLY A 24 13.68 -24.08 14.06
CA GLY A 24 13.59 -22.63 14.19
C GLY A 24 12.79 -22.13 13.00
N GLY A 25 11.49 -21.96 13.21
CA GLY A 25 10.63 -21.26 12.26
C GLY A 25 11.15 -19.84 12.11
N MET A 26 11.92 -19.60 11.04
CA MET A 26 12.09 -18.24 10.53
C MET A 26 10.70 -17.78 10.10
N SER A 27 9.99 -17.14 11.03
CA SER A 27 8.82 -16.35 10.69
C SER A 27 9.34 -15.25 9.78
N ALA A 28 9.30 -15.49 8.47
CA ALA A 28 9.36 -14.42 7.50
C ALA A 28 8.16 -13.54 7.83
N ASN A 29 8.41 -12.44 8.54
CA ASN A 29 7.46 -11.36 8.63
C ASN A 29 7.25 -10.90 7.18
N ALA A 30 6.27 -11.47 6.51
CA ALA A 30 5.70 -10.88 5.33
C ALA A 30 5.07 -9.58 5.82
N PHE A 31 5.85 -8.49 5.82
CA PHE A 31 5.27 -7.16 5.91
C PHE A 31 4.34 -7.07 4.71
N ALA A 32 3.04 -7.14 4.97
CA ALA A 32 2.06 -6.84 3.94
C ALA A 32 2.41 -5.44 3.44
N GLU A 33 2.77 -5.34 2.17
CA GLU A 33 3.12 -4.08 1.53
C GLU A 33 1.93 -3.13 1.75
N ARG A 34 2.20 -2.00 2.41
CA ARG A 34 1.15 -1.01 2.68
C ARG A 34 0.62 -0.49 1.35
N LEU A 35 -0.69 -0.64 1.12
CA LEU A 35 -1.37 -0.07 -0.03
C LEU A 35 -1.91 1.31 0.33
N ILE A 36 -1.59 2.33 -0.48
CA ILE A 36 -2.16 3.67 -0.37
C ILE A 36 -3.01 3.93 -1.62
N LYS A 37 -4.29 4.14 -1.41
CA LYS A 37 -5.23 4.51 -2.48
C LYS A 37 -5.24 6.01 -2.66
N VAL A 38 -4.97 6.45 -3.88
CA VAL A 38 -4.85 7.85 -4.26
C VAL A 38 -5.88 8.19 -5.31
N ALA A 39 -6.81 9.10 -4.99
CA ALA A 39 -7.79 9.58 -5.96
C ALA A 39 -7.18 10.66 -6.85
N THR A 40 -7.49 10.60 -8.15
CA THR A 40 -7.06 11.57 -9.16
C THR A 40 -8.13 11.76 -10.23
N GLU A 41 -8.13 12.91 -10.90
CA GLU A 41 -8.90 13.19 -12.12
C GLU A 41 -7.92 13.45 -13.27
N PRO A 42 -7.57 12.45 -14.10
CA PRO A 42 -6.49 12.55 -15.07
C PRO A 42 -6.88 13.32 -16.34
N THR A 43 -7.23 14.59 -16.17
CA THR A 43 -7.69 15.51 -17.24
C THR A 43 -6.83 16.76 -17.36
N PHE A 44 -5.69 16.84 -16.62
CA PHE A 44 -4.85 18.04 -16.54
C PHE A 44 -3.38 17.77 -16.95
N PRO A 45 -3.09 17.50 -18.24
CA PRO A 45 -1.72 17.31 -18.70
C PRO A 45 -0.88 18.61 -18.55
N PRO A 46 0.42 18.53 -18.22
CA PRO A 46 1.21 17.30 -18.08
C PRO A 46 1.24 16.72 -16.64
N PHE A 47 0.41 17.21 -15.74
CA PHE A 47 0.41 16.81 -14.33
C PHE A 47 -0.24 15.45 -14.10
N GLU A 48 -1.47 15.29 -14.60
CA GLU A 48 -2.22 14.03 -14.57
C GLU A 48 -3.03 13.85 -15.85
N PHE A 49 -2.87 12.71 -16.49
CA PHE A 49 -3.59 12.35 -17.72
C PHE A 49 -3.61 10.82 -17.90
N VAL A 50 -4.50 10.34 -18.77
CA VAL A 50 -4.48 8.94 -19.18
C VAL A 50 -3.54 8.82 -20.39
N ASN A 51 -2.51 8.00 -20.26
CA ASN A 51 -1.64 7.66 -21.38
C ASN A 51 -2.44 6.83 -22.41
N THR A 52 -2.64 7.37 -23.59
CA THR A 52 -3.48 6.73 -24.63
C THR A 52 -2.88 5.45 -25.21
N GLN A 53 -1.59 5.21 -25.01
CA GLN A 53 -0.91 4.00 -25.48
C GLN A 53 -1.00 2.85 -24.48
N THR A 54 -0.94 3.17 -23.16
CA THR A 54 -0.93 2.16 -22.10
C THR A 54 -2.25 2.07 -21.34
N GLY A 55 -3.11 3.09 -21.42
CA GLY A 55 -4.32 3.21 -20.63
C GLY A 55 -4.07 3.59 -19.16
N GLU A 56 -2.81 3.81 -18.77
CA GLU A 56 -2.44 4.10 -17.39
C GLU A 56 -2.53 5.59 -17.06
N VAL A 57 -2.85 5.88 -15.81
CA VAL A 57 -2.74 7.24 -15.26
C VAL A 57 -1.28 7.61 -15.14
N SER A 58 -0.89 8.71 -15.78
CA SER A 58 0.48 9.18 -15.95
C SER A 58 0.56 10.69 -15.76
N GLY A 59 1.77 11.21 -15.62
CA GLY A 59 2.05 12.64 -15.51
C GLY A 59 2.96 12.96 -14.34
N PHE A 60 3.39 14.22 -14.28
CA PHE A 60 4.36 14.69 -13.28
C PHE A 60 3.90 14.44 -11.84
N GLU A 61 2.66 14.77 -11.50
CA GLU A 61 2.12 14.59 -10.16
C GLU A 61 1.98 13.11 -9.81
N MET A 62 1.63 12.28 -10.79
CA MET A 62 1.54 10.82 -10.61
C MET A 62 2.90 10.19 -10.32
N ASP A 63 3.94 10.66 -11.01
CA ASP A 63 5.31 10.16 -10.77
C ASP A 63 5.84 10.63 -9.41
N LEU A 64 5.52 11.86 -9.00
CA LEU A 64 5.81 12.35 -7.66
C LEU A 64 5.15 11.48 -6.58
N VAL A 65 3.88 11.18 -6.72
CA VAL A 65 3.14 10.31 -5.78
C VAL A 65 3.73 8.90 -5.73
N ARG A 66 4.12 8.33 -6.89
CA ARG A 66 4.82 7.02 -6.91
C ARG A 66 6.16 7.07 -6.18
N ALA A 67 6.92 8.16 -6.37
CA ALA A 67 8.20 8.36 -5.68
C ALA A 67 8.01 8.45 -4.16
N VAL A 68 7.01 9.20 -3.69
CA VAL A 68 6.64 9.27 -2.27
C VAL A 68 6.24 7.89 -1.73
N GLY A 69 5.42 7.15 -2.46
CA GLY A 69 5.05 5.78 -2.09
C GLY A 69 6.26 4.89 -1.90
N LYS A 70 7.22 4.95 -2.81
CA LYS A 70 8.48 4.19 -2.73
C LYS A 70 9.28 4.53 -1.48
N GLU A 71 9.43 5.82 -1.15
CA GLU A 71 10.12 6.26 0.08
C GLU A 71 9.41 5.80 1.35
N LEU A 72 8.08 5.70 1.32
CA LEU A 72 7.27 5.19 2.43
C LEU A 72 7.21 3.66 2.52
N GLY A 73 7.82 2.94 1.58
CA GLY A 73 7.69 1.49 1.48
C GLY A 73 6.25 1.05 1.22
N ALA A 74 5.50 1.84 0.45
CA ALA A 74 4.08 1.61 0.17
C ALA A 74 3.84 1.50 -1.35
N LYS A 75 2.87 0.65 -1.71
CA LYS A 75 2.34 0.58 -3.06
C LYS A 75 1.27 1.65 -3.26
N ILE A 76 1.33 2.34 -4.37
CA ILE A 76 0.30 3.32 -4.77
C ILE A 76 -0.69 2.67 -5.73
N GLU A 77 -1.97 2.86 -5.45
CA GLU A 77 -3.09 2.51 -6.32
C GLU A 77 -3.88 3.77 -6.66
N PHE A 78 -3.90 4.16 -7.93
CA PHE A 78 -4.68 5.30 -8.37
C PHE A 78 -6.14 4.90 -8.62
N GLN A 79 -7.05 5.73 -8.07
CA GLN A 79 -8.49 5.63 -8.31
C GLN A 79 -8.95 6.87 -9.06
N VAL A 80 -9.50 6.67 -10.25
CA VAL A 80 -10.03 7.77 -11.07
C VAL A 80 -11.41 8.16 -10.55
N LEU A 81 -11.52 9.40 -10.11
CA LEU A 81 -12.76 10.02 -9.66
C LEU A 81 -12.91 11.38 -10.33
N SER A 82 -14.13 11.93 -10.34
CA SER A 82 -14.32 13.34 -10.66
C SER A 82 -13.70 14.23 -9.59
N PHE A 83 -13.21 15.40 -9.96
CA PHE A 83 -12.53 16.33 -9.05
C PHE A 83 -13.33 16.63 -7.77
N ASP A 84 -14.63 16.88 -7.93
CA ASP A 84 -15.53 17.19 -6.81
C ASP A 84 -15.75 16.00 -5.87
N ALA A 85 -15.53 14.76 -6.32
CA ALA A 85 -15.68 13.56 -5.52
C ALA A 85 -14.43 13.22 -4.69
N ILE A 86 -13.26 13.78 -5.00
CA ILE A 86 -12.00 13.41 -4.36
C ILE A 86 -12.00 13.74 -2.87
N ILE A 87 -12.30 14.98 -2.48
CA ILE A 87 -12.34 15.37 -1.06
C ILE A 87 -13.40 14.58 -0.27
N PRO A 88 -14.64 14.40 -0.76
CA PRO A 88 -15.60 13.50 -0.13
C PRO A 88 -15.08 12.07 0.05
N ALA A 89 -14.38 11.49 -0.94
CA ALA A 89 -13.81 10.16 -0.85
C ALA A 89 -12.70 10.06 0.21
N MET A 90 -11.88 11.10 0.37
CA MET A 90 -10.89 11.20 1.45
C MET A 90 -11.55 11.27 2.82
N LEU A 91 -12.60 12.09 2.97
CA LEU A 91 -13.31 12.25 4.24
C LEU A 91 -14.06 10.99 4.67
N SER A 92 -14.54 10.19 3.72
CA SER A 92 -15.17 8.90 4.00
C SER A 92 -14.18 7.76 4.25
N GLY A 93 -12.87 7.99 4.00
CA GLY A 93 -11.85 6.96 4.11
C GLY A 93 -11.85 5.95 2.95
N THR A 94 -12.53 6.25 1.84
CA THR A 94 -12.50 5.42 0.62
C THR A 94 -11.12 5.45 -0.03
N VAL A 95 -10.46 6.61 0.03
CA VAL A 95 -9.07 6.82 -0.39
C VAL A 95 -8.31 7.54 0.72
N GLU A 96 -7.01 7.33 0.80
CA GLU A 96 -6.16 7.98 1.80
C GLU A 96 -5.62 9.33 1.35
N MET A 97 -5.55 9.55 0.02
CA MET A 97 -4.90 10.71 -0.57
C MET A 97 -5.62 11.17 -1.84
N GLY A 98 -5.54 12.47 -2.14
CA GLY A 98 -5.96 13.05 -3.41
C GLY A 98 -4.78 13.71 -4.10
N ALA A 99 -4.62 13.48 -5.40
CA ALA A 99 -3.62 14.09 -6.27
C ALA A 99 -4.28 14.44 -7.60
N ALA A 100 -4.61 15.71 -7.79
CA ALA A 100 -5.35 16.22 -8.94
C ALA A 100 -5.17 17.74 -9.11
N GLY A 101 -3.92 18.22 -9.06
CA GLY A 101 -3.60 19.63 -9.24
C GLY A 101 -4.30 20.57 -8.26
N PHE A 102 -4.52 20.13 -7.02
CA PHE A 102 -5.30 20.91 -6.04
C PHE A 102 -4.62 22.22 -5.68
N SER A 103 -5.33 23.31 -5.92
CA SER A 103 -4.97 24.61 -5.31
C SER A 103 -5.28 24.59 -3.82
N ILE A 104 -4.32 25.07 -3.03
CA ILE A 104 -4.48 25.25 -1.58
C ILE A 104 -5.40 26.45 -1.33
N THR A 105 -6.55 26.21 -0.71
CA THR A 105 -7.49 27.26 -0.29
C THR A 105 -7.83 27.12 1.19
N GLU A 106 -8.18 28.24 1.84
CA GLU A 106 -8.56 28.23 3.26
C GLU A 106 -9.81 27.38 3.54
N GLU A 107 -10.71 27.29 2.57
CA GLU A 107 -11.89 26.41 2.69
C GLU A 107 -11.49 24.94 2.69
N ARG A 108 -10.66 24.52 1.75
CA ARG A 108 -10.20 23.12 1.65
C ARG A 108 -9.33 22.73 2.83
N LYS A 109 -8.45 23.62 3.33
CA LYS A 109 -7.64 23.38 4.53
C LYS A 109 -8.46 23.06 5.78
N LYS A 110 -9.70 23.52 5.88
CA LYS A 110 -10.60 23.16 6.99
C LYS A 110 -11.05 21.71 6.96
N ARG A 111 -10.91 21.05 5.83
CA ARG A 111 -11.45 19.71 5.58
C ARG A 111 -10.35 18.64 5.44
N VAL A 112 -9.26 19.00 4.81
CA VAL A 112 -8.14 18.08 4.50
C VAL A 112 -6.81 18.74 4.77
N LEU A 113 -5.79 17.92 5.04
CA LEU A 113 -4.41 18.37 5.14
C LEU A 113 -3.79 18.47 3.75
N TYR A 114 -2.86 19.39 3.60
CA TYR A 114 -2.06 19.57 2.38
C TYR A 114 -0.59 19.26 2.65
N SER A 115 0.10 18.78 1.64
CA SER A 115 1.56 18.76 1.59
C SER A 115 2.11 20.18 1.43
N ASP A 116 3.42 20.33 1.48
CA ASP A 116 4.08 21.52 0.98
C ASP A 116 3.79 21.70 -0.52
N THR A 117 3.82 22.96 -0.97
CA THR A 117 3.63 23.30 -2.39
C THR A 117 4.81 22.77 -3.19
N PHE A 118 4.57 21.90 -4.14
CA PHE A 118 5.58 21.34 -5.04
C PHE A 118 5.60 21.99 -6.44
N TYR A 119 4.60 22.80 -6.77
CA TYR A 119 4.49 23.52 -8.03
C TYR A 119 3.72 24.83 -7.84
N THR A 120 4.17 25.89 -8.53
CA THR A 120 3.49 27.19 -8.56
C THR A 120 3.01 27.46 -9.97
N SER A 121 1.69 27.69 -10.13
CA SER A 121 1.09 28.08 -11.41
C SER A 121 0.18 29.29 -11.23
N GLY A 122 -0.33 29.83 -12.31
CA GLY A 122 -1.25 30.94 -12.33
C GLY A 122 -2.37 30.73 -13.33
N LEU A 123 -3.40 31.59 -13.26
CA LEU A 123 -4.47 31.65 -14.23
C LEU A 123 -4.18 32.74 -15.26
N SER A 124 -4.45 32.45 -16.52
CA SER A 124 -4.40 33.42 -17.61
C SER A 124 -5.77 33.54 -18.27
N LEU A 125 -6.17 34.77 -18.60
CA LEU A 125 -7.38 35.00 -19.38
C LEU A 125 -7.04 34.97 -20.86
N VAL A 126 -7.82 34.23 -21.61
CA VAL A 126 -7.71 34.15 -23.07
C VAL A 126 -9.00 34.68 -23.65
N THR A 127 -8.90 35.59 -24.62
CA THR A 127 -10.02 36.14 -25.37
C THR A 127 -9.75 36.08 -26.85
N THR A 128 -10.81 36.06 -27.64
CA THR A 128 -10.73 36.27 -29.09
C THR A 128 -10.40 37.70 -29.40
N LYS A 129 -9.64 37.94 -30.48
CA LYS A 129 -9.40 39.30 -31.00
C LYS A 129 -10.67 39.89 -31.60
#